data_eb767e4843ee97e330763d20eeb5b9a1
#
_entry.id   eb767e4843ee97e330763d20eeb5b9a1
#
_cell.length_a   1.000
_cell.length_b   1.000
_cell.length_c   1.000
_cell.angle_alpha   90.00
_cell.angle_beta   90.00
_cell.angle_gamma   90.00
#
_symmetry.space_group_name_H-M   'P 1'
#
loop_
_entity.id
_entity.type
_entity.pdbx_description
1 polymer ?
#
loop_
_entity_poly.entity_id
_entity_poly.type
_entity_poly.pdbx_seq_one_letter_code
_entity_poly.pdbx_strand_id
1 'polypeptide(L)'
;GWSDYIQETDYFEKKLAPVTSKDATQSGGYACCFAVTMYGADGWSNGVNMQTSNIHDLVLIRFAVVLLMQSELEENAAGINRVRARAGLEPIGAYSLQALQNERRWELAFEGTRWNDIRRWHIAAAALEKQTNVKIYTNGQEDSNKAHGGGYATRYNATAGFFKIPESEVD
;
A
#
# COMPACT_ATOMS: atom_id res chain seq x y z
N GLY A 1 13.70 18.69 -12.88
CA GLY A 1 13.55 17.37 -12.39
C GLY A 1 12.69 17.26 -11.18
N TRP A 2 12.03 16.14 -11.11
CA TRP A 2 11.18 15.74 -9.98
C TRP A 2 11.91 14.82 -9.02
N SER A 3 13.21 14.58 -9.26
CA SER A 3 14.02 13.63 -8.50
C SER A 3 14.08 13.94 -7.00
N ASP A 4 14.05 15.21 -6.64
CA ASP A 4 14.17 15.64 -5.24
C ASP A 4 12.92 15.35 -4.40
N TYR A 5 11.80 15.05 -5.04
CA TYR A 5 10.52 14.76 -4.39
C TYR A 5 10.09 13.30 -4.48
N ILE A 6 10.82 12.49 -5.26
CA ILE A 6 10.59 11.06 -5.38
C ILE A 6 11.38 10.38 -4.27
N GLN A 7 10.68 9.97 -3.23
CA GLN A 7 11.28 9.31 -2.09
C GLN A 7 11.24 7.78 -2.26
N GLU A 8 12.27 7.14 -1.75
CA GLU A 8 12.36 5.70 -1.51
C GLU A 8 12.52 4.82 -2.76
N THR A 9 11.63 4.86 -3.74
CA THR A 9 11.62 3.84 -4.82
C THR A 9 11.77 4.39 -6.23
N ASP A 10 11.79 5.69 -6.42
CA ASP A 10 11.74 6.36 -7.73
C ASP A 10 10.43 6.11 -8.53
N TYR A 11 9.41 5.59 -7.87
CA TYR A 11 8.08 5.37 -8.45
C TYR A 11 7.00 6.17 -7.73
N PHE A 12 6.05 6.70 -8.49
CA PHE A 12 4.87 7.35 -7.94
C PHE A 12 3.74 6.35 -7.71
N GLU A 13 3.07 6.48 -6.59
CA GLU A 13 1.80 5.80 -6.35
C GLU A 13 0.73 6.41 -7.27
N LYS A 14 0.09 5.59 -8.09
CA LYS A 14 -0.90 6.02 -9.09
C LYS A 14 -2.34 5.67 -8.68
N LYS A 15 -2.52 4.77 -7.74
CA LYS A 15 -3.83 4.19 -7.43
C LYS A 15 -4.84 5.22 -6.95
N LEU A 16 -4.41 6.19 -6.16
CA LEU A 16 -5.24 7.26 -5.60
C LEU A 16 -5.10 8.58 -6.37
N ALA A 17 -4.32 8.60 -7.45
CA ALA A 17 -4.15 9.79 -8.26
C ALA A 17 -5.22 9.87 -9.36
N PRO A 18 -5.86 11.03 -9.58
CA PRO A 18 -6.81 11.21 -10.66
C PRO A 18 -6.10 11.15 -12.03
N VAL A 19 -6.70 10.47 -12.99
CA VAL A 19 -6.11 10.27 -14.32
C VAL A 19 -6.11 11.57 -15.15
N THR A 20 -7.00 12.48 -14.84
CA THR A 20 -7.29 13.66 -15.69
C THR A 20 -7.17 15.02 -15.01
N SER A 21 -6.81 15.08 -13.72
CA SER A 21 -6.66 16.37 -13.06
C SER A 21 -5.39 17.08 -13.53
N LYS A 22 -5.59 18.29 -14.04
CA LYS A 22 -4.51 19.21 -14.39
C LYS A 22 -4.44 20.27 -13.31
N ASP A 23 -3.29 20.43 -12.70
CA ASP A 23 -3.04 21.63 -11.91
C ASP A 23 -2.71 22.78 -12.89
N ALA A 24 -3.66 23.69 -13.04
CA ALA A 24 -3.51 24.85 -13.91
C ALA A 24 -2.46 25.87 -13.43
N THR A 25 -1.97 25.71 -12.19
CA THR A 25 -1.00 26.62 -11.58
C THR A 25 0.45 26.25 -11.90
N GLN A 26 0.68 25.02 -12.39
CA GLN A 26 2.00 24.56 -12.76
C GLN A 26 2.25 24.75 -14.26
N SER A 27 3.09 25.69 -14.61
CA SER A 27 3.52 25.97 -15.98
C SER A 27 4.23 24.73 -16.57
N GLY A 28 3.52 24.01 -17.45
CA GLY A 28 4.09 22.93 -18.27
C GLY A 28 4.08 21.53 -17.68
N GLY A 29 3.40 21.26 -16.57
CA GLY A 29 3.39 19.95 -15.94
C GLY A 29 1.99 19.41 -15.64
N TYR A 30 1.88 18.09 -15.64
CA TYR A 30 0.75 17.38 -15.03
C TYR A 30 1.10 17.18 -13.55
N ALA A 31 0.55 17.97 -12.64
CA ALA A 31 0.53 17.59 -11.26
C ALA A 31 -0.64 16.63 -11.06
N CYS A 32 -0.37 15.34 -10.96
CA CYS A 32 -1.32 14.40 -10.39
C CYS A 32 -1.49 14.76 -8.91
N CYS A 33 -2.40 15.67 -8.63
CA CYS A 33 -2.63 16.07 -7.27
C CYS A 33 -3.64 15.12 -6.64
N PHE A 34 -3.16 14.21 -5.77
CA PHE A 34 -4.04 13.40 -4.91
C PHE A 34 -4.99 14.27 -4.09
N ALA A 35 -4.65 15.53 -3.87
CA ALA A 35 -5.48 16.49 -3.15
C ALA A 35 -6.87 16.65 -3.76
N VAL A 36 -7.03 16.61 -5.08
CA VAL A 36 -8.34 16.70 -5.73
C VAL A 36 -9.23 15.53 -5.35
N THR A 37 -8.67 14.33 -5.27
CA THR A 37 -9.41 13.13 -4.88
C THR A 37 -9.75 13.12 -3.40
N MET A 38 -8.85 13.61 -2.56
CA MET A 38 -9.01 13.57 -1.10
C MET A 38 -9.78 14.76 -0.53
N TYR A 39 -9.66 15.95 -1.12
CA TYR A 39 -10.17 17.19 -0.54
C TYR A 39 -11.19 17.91 -1.44
N GLY A 40 -11.49 17.39 -2.61
CA GLY A 40 -12.32 18.05 -3.63
C GLY A 40 -11.57 19.11 -4.43
N ALA A 41 -12.21 19.58 -5.51
CA ALA A 41 -11.59 20.51 -6.46
C ALA A 41 -11.13 21.84 -5.84
N ASP A 42 -11.84 22.32 -4.83
CA ASP A 42 -11.59 23.59 -4.16
C ASP A 42 -10.77 23.46 -2.87
N GLY A 43 -10.51 22.24 -2.44
CA GLY A 43 -9.91 21.96 -1.15
C GLY A 43 -8.49 22.50 -0.96
N TRP A 44 -7.73 22.57 -2.03
CA TRP A 44 -6.34 23.02 -1.99
C TRP A 44 -6.20 24.55 -1.81
N SER A 45 -7.14 25.34 -2.30
CA SER A 45 -7.04 26.80 -2.33
C SER A 45 -7.58 27.51 -1.08
N ASN A 46 -8.33 26.82 -0.22
CA ASN A 46 -9.13 27.44 0.84
C ASN A 46 -8.66 27.13 2.28
N GLY A 47 -7.37 26.93 2.49
CA GLY A 47 -6.83 26.73 3.85
C GLY A 47 -7.28 25.42 4.51
N VAL A 48 -7.58 24.42 3.71
CA VAL A 48 -7.99 23.10 4.17
C VAL A 48 -6.85 22.45 4.96
N ASN A 49 -7.15 21.94 6.13
CA ASN A 49 -6.20 21.15 6.89
C ASN A 49 -6.06 19.77 6.23
N MET A 50 -4.92 19.53 5.60
CA MET A 50 -4.62 18.29 4.88
C MET A 50 -4.70 17.03 5.76
N GLN A 51 -4.62 17.16 7.06
CA GLN A 51 -4.69 16.03 7.98
C GLN A 51 -6.11 15.65 8.38
N THR A 52 -7.03 16.62 8.38
CA THR A 52 -8.37 16.42 8.96
C THR A 52 -9.53 16.64 7.98
N SER A 53 -9.29 17.30 6.86
CA SER A 53 -10.34 17.69 5.92
C SER A 53 -10.48 16.73 4.72
N ASN A 54 -10.17 15.47 4.92
CA ASN A 54 -10.28 14.46 3.88
C ASN A 54 -11.74 14.09 3.64
N ILE A 55 -12.22 14.25 2.40
CA ILE A 55 -13.59 13.93 1.98
C ILE A 55 -13.70 12.53 1.35
N HIS A 56 -12.58 11.84 1.18
CA HIS A 56 -12.57 10.51 0.58
C HIS A 56 -13.01 9.46 1.60
N ASP A 57 -13.92 8.59 1.21
CA ASP A 57 -14.38 7.49 2.05
C ASP A 57 -13.24 6.52 2.36
N LEU A 58 -13.11 6.15 3.63
CA LEU A 58 -12.24 5.06 4.03
C LEU A 58 -12.89 3.72 3.68
N VAL A 59 -12.45 3.10 2.61
CA VAL A 59 -12.93 1.79 2.18
C VAL A 59 -12.28 0.71 3.04
N LEU A 60 -13.04 0.16 3.97
CA LEU A 60 -12.57 -0.94 4.83
C LEU A 60 -12.61 -2.29 4.12
N ILE A 61 -13.69 -2.57 3.40
CA ILE A 61 -13.90 -3.81 2.65
C ILE A 61 -14.56 -3.46 1.32
N ARG A 62 -14.02 -3.98 0.23
CA ARG A 62 -14.60 -3.86 -1.10
C ARG A 62 -14.79 -5.25 -1.73
N PHE A 63 -15.55 -5.32 -2.79
CA PHE A 63 -15.96 -6.61 -3.38
C PHE A 63 -14.76 -7.49 -3.79
N ALA A 64 -13.66 -6.91 -4.25
CA ALA A 64 -12.45 -7.68 -4.54
C ALA A 64 -11.88 -8.39 -3.29
N VAL A 65 -11.95 -7.76 -2.11
CA VAL A 65 -11.54 -8.40 -0.85
C VAL A 65 -12.39 -9.63 -0.58
N VAL A 66 -13.72 -9.54 -0.76
CA VAL A 66 -14.67 -10.65 -0.57
C VAL A 66 -14.37 -11.80 -1.54
N LEU A 67 -14.15 -11.50 -2.82
CA LEU A 67 -13.81 -12.50 -3.83
C LEU A 67 -12.49 -13.23 -3.50
N LEU A 68 -11.49 -12.51 -3.03
CA LEU A 68 -10.21 -13.10 -2.64
C LEU A 68 -10.32 -13.90 -1.33
N MET A 69 -11.17 -13.48 -0.39
CA MET A 69 -11.51 -14.28 0.79
C MET A 69 -12.24 -15.58 0.41
N GLN A 70 -13.20 -15.51 -0.53
CA GLN A 70 -13.87 -16.68 -1.04
C GLN A 70 -12.89 -17.66 -1.66
N SER A 71 -11.99 -17.19 -2.53
CA SER A 71 -10.96 -18.04 -3.12
C SER A 71 -10.06 -18.69 -2.08
N GLU A 72 -9.76 -18.00 -0.99
CA GLU A 72 -8.94 -18.54 0.10
C GLU A 72 -9.66 -19.66 0.86
N LEU A 73 -10.93 -19.45 1.20
CA LEU A 73 -11.73 -20.41 1.98
C LEU A 73 -12.12 -21.65 1.18
N GLU A 74 -12.40 -21.48 -0.12
CA GLU A 74 -12.81 -22.57 -1.01
C GLU A 74 -11.63 -23.23 -1.72
N GLU A 75 -10.42 -22.71 -1.53
CA GLU A 75 -9.19 -23.17 -2.19
C GLU A 75 -9.32 -23.29 -3.72
N ASN A 76 -10.02 -22.33 -4.34
CA ASN A 76 -10.22 -22.31 -5.78
C ASN A 76 -9.85 -20.95 -6.39
N ALA A 77 -9.62 -20.95 -7.71
CA ALA A 77 -9.17 -19.76 -8.44
C ALA A 77 -10.30 -18.83 -8.91
N ALA A 78 -11.57 -19.15 -8.63
CA ALA A 78 -12.69 -18.42 -9.22
C ALA A 78 -12.72 -16.93 -8.84
N GLY A 79 -12.60 -16.61 -7.55
CA GLY A 79 -12.55 -15.23 -7.08
C GLY A 79 -11.31 -14.48 -7.56
N ILE A 80 -10.13 -15.14 -7.53
CA ILE A 80 -8.88 -14.58 -8.08
C ILE A 80 -9.08 -14.23 -9.56
N ASN A 81 -9.62 -15.14 -10.35
CA ASN A 81 -9.79 -14.93 -11.78
C ASN A 81 -10.82 -13.83 -12.10
N ARG A 82 -11.84 -13.63 -11.27
CA ARG A 82 -12.75 -12.49 -11.41
C ARG A 82 -12.06 -11.16 -11.15
N VAL A 83 -11.18 -11.09 -10.16
CA VAL A 83 -10.37 -9.90 -9.88
C VAL A 83 -9.43 -9.61 -11.06
N ARG A 84 -8.73 -10.64 -11.55
CA ARG A 84 -7.82 -10.54 -12.69
C ARG A 84 -8.53 -10.11 -13.97
N ALA A 85 -9.69 -10.68 -14.28
CA ALA A 85 -10.49 -10.32 -15.45
C ALA A 85 -10.88 -8.82 -15.44
N ARG A 86 -11.27 -8.28 -14.28
CA ARG A 86 -11.53 -6.83 -14.14
C ARG A 86 -10.31 -5.99 -14.48
N ALA A 87 -9.12 -6.46 -14.15
CA ALA A 87 -7.85 -5.78 -14.43
C ALA A 87 -7.30 -6.05 -15.85
N GLY A 88 -8.02 -6.83 -16.66
CA GLY A 88 -7.57 -7.21 -18.02
C GLY A 88 -6.42 -8.21 -18.02
N LEU A 89 -6.26 -8.99 -16.95
CA LEU A 89 -5.20 -10.00 -16.82
C LEU A 89 -5.72 -11.40 -17.14
N GLU A 90 -4.85 -12.22 -17.70
CA GLU A 90 -5.14 -13.63 -17.96
C GLU A 90 -5.45 -14.41 -16.68
N PRO A 91 -6.39 -15.36 -16.71
CA PRO A 91 -6.71 -16.18 -15.55
C PRO A 91 -5.52 -17.08 -15.16
N ILE A 92 -5.43 -17.40 -13.88
CA ILE A 92 -4.55 -18.45 -13.39
C ILE A 92 -5.23 -19.82 -13.58
N GLY A 93 -4.44 -20.85 -13.93
CA GLY A 93 -4.97 -22.18 -14.20
C GLY A 93 -5.37 -22.97 -12.97
N ALA A 94 -4.75 -22.71 -11.81
CA ALA A 94 -5.01 -23.40 -10.56
C ALA A 94 -4.82 -22.48 -9.35
N TYR A 95 -5.55 -22.76 -8.29
CA TYR A 95 -5.36 -22.12 -7.01
C TYR A 95 -4.05 -22.58 -6.35
N SER A 96 -3.37 -21.64 -5.72
CA SER A 96 -2.39 -21.88 -4.67
C SER A 96 -2.42 -20.71 -3.67
N LEU A 97 -2.05 -20.98 -2.43
CA LEU A 97 -1.96 -19.92 -1.43
C LEU A 97 -0.99 -18.82 -1.87
N GLN A 98 0.10 -19.17 -2.55
CA GLN A 98 1.07 -18.19 -3.08
C GLN A 98 0.43 -17.31 -4.17
N ALA A 99 -0.39 -17.88 -5.05
CA ALA A 99 -1.09 -17.11 -6.07
C ALA A 99 -2.09 -16.13 -5.44
N LEU A 100 -2.83 -16.57 -4.44
CA LEU A 100 -3.73 -15.72 -3.65
C LEU A 100 -2.96 -14.59 -2.94
N GLN A 101 -1.84 -14.91 -2.28
CA GLN A 101 -1.01 -13.93 -1.57
C GLN A 101 -0.48 -12.85 -2.52
N ASN A 102 -0.07 -13.26 -3.72
CA ASN A 102 0.39 -12.34 -4.75
C ASN A 102 -0.76 -11.46 -5.25
N GLU A 103 -1.91 -12.03 -5.58
CA GLU A 103 -3.06 -11.27 -6.06
C GLU A 103 -3.56 -10.27 -5.01
N ARG A 104 -3.67 -10.67 -3.75
CA ARG A 104 -4.02 -9.75 -2.65
C ARG A 104 -3.00 -8.62 -2.51
N ARG A 105 -1.72 -8.92 -2.66
CA ARG A 105 -0.66 -7.90 -2.58
C ARG A 105 -0.79 -6.86 -3.68
N TRP A 106 -1.08 -7.28 -4.91
CA TRP A 106 -1.19 -6.39 -6.07
C TRP A 106 -2.52 -5.63 -6.08
N GLU A 107 -3.62 -6.33 -5.90
CA GLU A 107 -4.96 -5.75 -5.96
C GLU A 107 -5.22 -4.77 -4.81
N LEU A 108 -4.78 -5.13 -3.60
CA LEU A 108 -5.04 -4.36 -2.38
C LEU A 108 -3.86 -3.47 -1.94
N ALA A 109 -2.91 -3.23 -2.85
CA ALA A 109 -1.81 -2.30 -2.57
C ALA A 109 -2.36 -0.93 -2.15
N PHE A 110 -1.73 -0.30 -1.15
CA PHE A 110 -2.11 1.01 -0.57
C PHE A 110 -3.49 1.06 0.13
N GLU A 111 -4.10 -0.09 0.44
CA GLU A 111 -5.38 -0.17 1.14
C GLU A 111 -5.25 -0.59 2.62
N GLY A 112 -4.06 -0.59 3.17
CA GLY A 112 -3.81 -0.89 4.59
C GLY A 112 -3.93 -2.37 4.99
N THR A 113 -4.30 -3.26 4.08
CA THR A 113 -4.59 -4.67 4.38
C THR A 113 -3.36 -5.54 4.56
N ARG A 114 -2.22 -5.14 3.98
CA ARG A 114 -1.00 -5.97 3.88
C ARG A 114 -0.47 -6.44 5.21
N TRP A 115 -0.47 -5.58 6.24
CA TRP A 115 0.03 -5.91 7.56
C TRP A 115 -0.74 -7.08 8.18
N ASN A 116 -2.06 -7.05 8.09
CA ASN A 116 -2.91 -8.13 8.59
C ASN A 116 -2.68 -9.43 7.82
N ASP A 117 -2.56 -9.35 6.50
CA ASP A 117 -2.33 -10.50 5.63
C ASP A 117 -1.03 -11.24 5.97
N ILE A 118 0.10 -10.54 6.04
CA ILE A 118 1.39 -11.20 6.34
C ILE A 118 1.46 -11.79 7.74
N ARG A 119 0.71 -11.22 8.70
CA ARG A 119 0.63 -11.76 10.07
C ARG A 119 -0.22 -13.03 10.12
N ARG A 120 -1.44 -13.01 9.56
CA ARG A 120 -2.35 -14.16 9.60
C ARG A 120 -1.83 -15.36 8.81
N TRP A 121 -1.01 -15.13 7.78
CA TRP A 121 -0.32 -16.20 7.05
C TRP A 121 1.01 -16.62 7.66
N HIS A 122 1.41 -16.03 8.79
CA HIS A 122 2.67 -16.31 9.48
C HIS A 122 3.93 -16.09 8.62
N ILE A 123 3.88 -15.20 7.64
CA ILE A 123 5.00 -14.86 6.75
C ILE A 123 5.61 -13.49 7.03
N ALA A 124 5.20 -12.81 8.10
CA ALA A 124 5.59 -11.42 8.36
C ALA A 124 7.11 -11.26 8.50
N ALA A 125 7.79 -12.12 9.27
CA ALA A 125 9.24 -12.04 9.42
C ALA A 125 9.97 -12.09 8.07
N ALA A 126 9.63 -13.09 7.24
CA ALA A 126 10.25 -13.27 5.92
C ALA A 126 9.87 -12.15 4.93
N ALA A 127 8.63 -11.66 5.00
CA ALA A 127 8.16 -10.57 4.14
C ALA A 127 8.84 -9.23 4.49
N LEU A 128 9.06 -8.97 5.76
CA LEU A 128 9.73 -7.76 6.25
C LEU A 128 11.23 -7.78 5.95
N GLU A 129 11.88 -8.95 6.09
CA GLU A 129 13.30 -9.08 5.81
C GLU A 129 13.66 -8.79 4.35
N LYS A 130 12.73 -9.03 3.42
CA LYS A 130 12.90 -8.66 2.00
C LYS A 130 13.05 -7.15 1.76
N GLN A 131 12.76 -6.32 2.74
CA GLN A 131 12.95 -4.87 2.66
C GLN A 131 14.38 -4.44 2.98
N THR A 132 15.17 -5.32 3.60
CA THR A 132 16.56 -5.02 3.93
C THR A 132 17.37 -4.85 2.64
N ASN A 133 18.14 -3.78 2.56
CA ASN A 133 18.96 -3.40 1.41
C ASN A 133 18.19 -3.10 0.11
N VAL A 134 16.87 -2.92 0.17
CA VAL A 134 16.13 -2.38 -0.97
C VAL A 134 16.62 -0.97 -1.26
N LYS A 135 16.89 -0.70 -2.53
CA LYS A 135 17.27 0.62 -3.00
C LYS A 135 16.16 1.64 -2.71
N ILE A 136 16.52 2.72 -2.06
CA ILE A 136 15.61 3.82 -1.75
C ILE A 136 16.26 5.14 -2.17
N TYR A 137 15.44 6.17 -2.30
CA TYR A 137 15.90 7.52 -2.58
C TYR A 137 15.45 8.46 -1.47
N THR A 138 16.38 9.27 -0.99
CA THR A 138 16.11 10.34 -0.03
C THR A 138 16.60 11.65 -0.62
N ASN A 139 15.68 12.57 -0.94
CA ASN A 139 15.98 13.85 -1.58
C ASN A 139 16.87 13.71 -2.83
N GLY A 140 16.55 12.76 -3.70
CA GLY A 140 17.30 12.48 -4.93
C GLY A 140 18.64 11.77 -4.75
N GLN A 141 19.03 11.47 -3.51
CA GLN A 141 20.23 10.69 -3.22
C GLN A 141 19.89 9.21 -3.07
N GLU A 142 20.64 8.37 -3.76
CA GLU A 142 20.50 6.93 -3.62
C GLU A 142 21.00 6.46 -2.25
N ASP A 143 20.19 5.66 -1.58
CA ASP A 143 20.53 4.95 -0.35
C ASP A 143 19.93 3.56 -0.38
N SER A 144 20.14 2.78 0.64
CA SER A 144 19.49 1.49 0.84
C SER A 144 18.71 1.46 2.13
N ASN A 145 17.60 0.74 2.13
CA ASN A 145 16.79 0.53 3.31
C ASN A 145 17.57 -0.31 4.34
N LYS A 146 18.07 0.34 5.36
CA LYS A 146 18.88 -0.28 6.43
C LYS A 146 17.99 -0.80 7.53
N ALA A 147 18.18 -2.05 7.88
CA ALA A 147 17.51 -2.61 9.03
C ALA A 147 18.04 -1.99 10.33
N HIS A 148 17.16 -1.39 11.11
CA HIS A 148 17.47 -0.90 12.45
C HIS A 148 17.21 -1.97 13.51
N GLY A 149 17.92 -1.90 14.65
CA GLY A 149 17.64 -2.72 15.83
C GLY A 149 17.77 -4.23 15.59
N GLY A 150 18.79 -4.68 14.87
CA GLY A 150 19.08 -6.09 14.64
C GLY A 150 18.31 -6.74 13.48
N GLY A 151 17.60 -5.95 12.67
CA GLY A 151 16.87 -6.43 11.49
C GLY A 151 15.35 -6.46 11.65
N TYR A 152 14.67 -6.41 10.53
CA TYR A 152 13.20 -6.39 10.51
C TYR A 152 12.58 -7.68 11.07
N ALA A 153 13.09 -8.84 10.64
CA ALA A 153 12.61 -10.13 11.12
C ALA A 153 12.86 -10.30 12.63
N THR A 154 14.05 -9.92 13.12
CA THR A 154 14.38 -9.99 14.55
C THR A 154 13.44 -9.16 15.40
N ARG A 155 13.18 -7.92 14.98
CA ARG A 155 12.25 -7.01 15.68
C ARG A 155 10.82 -7.54 15.69
N TYR A 156 10.36 -8.06 14.55
CA TYR A 156 9.04 -8.68 14.47
C TYR A 156 8.93 -9.88 15.41
N ASN A 157 9.91 -10.78 15.40
CA ASN A 157 9.89 -11.97 16.23
C ASN A 157 9.94 -11.66 17.74
N ALA A 158 10.64 -10.59 18.12
CA ALA A 158 10.69 -10.15 19.52
C ALA A 158 9.35 -9.68 20.07
N THR A 159 8.44 -9.22 19.22
CA THR A 159 7.17 -8.61 19.63
C THR A 159 5.94 -9.29 19.03
N ALA A 160 6.12 -10.29 18.16
CA ALA A 160 5.08 -10.85 17.30
C ALA A 160 4.28 -9.75 16.52
N GLY A 161 4.94 -8.60 16.28
CA GLY A 161 4.35 -7.46 15.61
C GLY A 161 3.37 -6.63 16.45
N PHE A 162 3.38 -6.79 17.76
CA PHE A 162 2.64 -5.93 18.68
C PHE A 162 3.49 -4.73 19.12
N PHE A 163 2.83 -3.61 19.36
CA PHE A 163 3.44 -2.48 20.06
C PHE A 163 3.60 -2.80 21.54
N LYS A 164 4.56 -2.15 22.17
CA LYS A 164 4.63 -2.15 23.63
C LYS A 164 3.38 -1.47 24.20
N ILE A 165 2.93 -1.96 25.35
CA ILE A 165 1.93 -1.24 26.13
C ILE A 165 2.57 0.11 26.52
N PRO A 166 1.88 1.24 26.35
CA PRO A 166 2.39 2.52 26.80
C PRO A 166 2.76 2.49 28.29
N GLU A 167 3.86 3.13 28.66
CA GLU A 167 4.32 3.13 30.06
C GLU A 167 3.27 3.74 31.01
N SER A 168 2.46 4.67 30.50
CA SER A 168 1.32 5.24 31.23
C SER A 168 0.20 4.26 31.57
N GLU A 169 0.19 3.08 30.94
CA GLU A 169 -0.82 2.03 31.14
C GLU A 169 -0.25 0.82 31.89
N VAL A 170 1.02 0.91 32.34
CA VAL A 170 1.68 -0.13 33.12
C VAL A 170 1.84 0.41 34.55
N ASP A 171 0.99 -0.05 35.47
CA ASP A 171 1.08 0.25 36.90
C ASP A 171 2.20 -0.56 37.57
#